data_525a51dd745c3c53f88e8beec2982670
#
_entry.id   525a51dd745c3c53f88e8beec2982670
#
_cell.length_a   1.000
_cell.length_b   1.000
_cell.length_c   1.000
_cell.angle_alpha   90.00
_cell.angle_beta   90.00
_cell.angle_gamma   90.00
#
_symmetry.space_group_name_H-M   'P 1'
#
loop_
_entity.id
_entity.type
_entity.pdbx_description
1 polymer ?
#
loop_
_entity_poly.entity_id
_entity_poly.type
_entity_poly.pdbx_seq_one_letter_code
_entity_poly.pdbx_strand_id
1 'polypeptide(L)'
;MSTYKPLAETLRPVELIDFVGQQHLLDIDKPIGKAIKDNQLHSMILWGPSGVGKTTLARIICSQMGAHFEQMSAVLDGVKELRNIIKHAELYRQNERSTILFVDEIHRFNKAQQDGFLPHIESGLLTLIGATTENPSFEINSALLSRVRVYILKKLGNEELETIAHRAMKEQQISLEGDGSLDLVIENSDGDARRLINIIEQLANSSGKALSKADVTKTLQKKLSSFDKGGDIFYQQLSAFHKSVRGSSPDGALYWMARMIVSGCDSKVIARRLLAIASEDIGNADPRALQICVNAWDVYERLGDKEGNRAIAQAAVFCACAPKSNSVYKAFNSAIEAAKESNDLEVPIHLRNAPTKLLEELDHGKGYRYAHNEPGAISKGQTYFPDEMGEKIYYEPTDR
;
A
#
# COMPACT_ATOMS: atom_id res chain seq x y z
N MET A 1 8.29 -17.25 -36.15
CA MET A 1 8.69 -17.49 -34.75
C MET A 1 7.47 -17.19 -33.88
N SER A 2 6.90 -18.21 -33.24
CA SER A 2 5.76 -18.02 -32.32
C SER A 2 6.30 -17.27 -31.08
N THR A 3 5.86 -16.06 -30.88
CA THR A 3 6.18 -15.30 -29.65
C THR A 3 5.53 -16.01 -28.48
N TYR A 4 6.35 -16.47 -27.53
CA TYR A 4 5.86 -17.05 -26.26
C TYR A 4 4.93 -16.05 -25.56
N LYS A 5 3.69 -16.46 -25.32
CA LYS A 5 2.70 -15.68 -24.57
C LYS A 5 2.48 -16.37 -23.22
N PRO A 6 2.68 -15.68 -22.09
CA PRO A 6 2.46 -16.25 -20.76
C PRO A 6 1.03 -16.77 -20.60
N LEU A 7 0.86 -17.88 -19.90
CA LEU A 7 -0.45 -18.53 -19.70
C LEU A 7 -1.48 -17.57 -19.07
N ALA A 8 -1.05 -16.75 -18.10
CA ALA A 8 -1.91 -15.75 -17.47
C ALA A 8 -2.47 -14.70 -18.45
N GLU A 9 -1.77 -14.43 -19.55
CA GLU A 9 -2.26 -13.52 -20.59
C GLU A 9 -3.15 -14.25 -21.60
N THR A 10 -2.89 -15.53 -21.85
CA THR A 10 -3.71 -16.36 -22.72
C THR A 10 -5.09 -16.64 -22.12
N LEU A 11 -5.15 -16.90 -20.81
CA LEU A 11 -6.38 -17.18 -20.07
C LEU A 11 -7.11 -15.92 -19.57
N ARG A 12 -6.64 -14.73 -19.95
CA ARG A 12 -7.31 -13.50 -19.54
C ARG A 12 -8.74 -13.45 -20.08
N PRO A 13 -9.76 -13.33 -19.21
CA PRO A 13 -11.16 -13.19 -19.66
C PRO A 13 -11.34 -11.98 -20.57
N VAL A 14 -12.13 -12.15 -21.62
CA VAL A 14 -12.49 -11.11 -22.58
C VAL A 14 -13.92 -10.62 -22.33
N GLU A 15 -14.78 -11.50 -21.84
CA GLU A 15 -16.18 -11.21 -21.54
C GLU A 15 -16.47 -11.26 -20.03
N LEU A 16 -17.50 -10.54 -19.60
CA LEU A 16 -17.87 -10.46 -18.20
C LEU A 16 -18.32 -11.81 -17.62
N ILE A 17 -18.96 -12.65 -18.46
CA ILE A 17 -19.42 -13.98 -18.06
C ILE A 17 -18.26 -14.94 -17.72
N ASP A 18 -17.09 -14.71 -18.30
CA ASP A 18 -15.89 -15.50 -18.02
C ASP A 18 -15.09 -14.98 -16.83
N PHE A 19 -15.44 -13.78 -16.34
CA PHE A 19 -14.75 -13.16 -15.22
C PHE A 19 -15.19 -13.82 -13.91
N VAL A 20 -14.24 -14.38 -13.18
CA VAL A 20 -14.49 -15.10 -11.93
C VAL A 20 -14.33 -14.17 -10.74
N GLY A 21 -15.32 -14.22 -9.84
CA GLY A 21 -15.30 -13.44 -8.60
C GLY A 21 -15.87 -12.03 -8.72
N GLN A 22 -15.84 -11.28 -7.62
CA GLN A 22 -16.27 -9.89 -7.51
C GLN A 22 -17.79 -9.66 -7.74
N GLN A 23 -18.65 -10.64 -7.51
CA GLN A 23 -20.10 -10.55 -7.72
C GLN A 23 -20.72 -9.36 -7.01
N HIS A 24 -20.20 -8.98 -5.81
CA HIS A 24 -20.66 -7.82 -5.05
C HIS A 24 -20.50 -6.46 -5.79
N LEU A 25 -19.75 -6.43 -6.89
CA LEU A 25 -19.56 -5.25 -7.76
C LEU A 25 -20.20 -5.45 -9.15
N LEU A 26 -20.27 -6.69 -9.63
CA LEU A 26 -20.51 -7.01 -11.03
C LEU A 26 -21.92 -7.53 -11.33
N ASP A 27 -22.64 -8.04 -10.35
CA ASP A 27 -24.02 -8.47 -10.56
C ASP A 27 -24.87 -7.29 -11.09
N ILE A 28 -25.93 -7.62 -11.82
CA ILE A 28 -26.69 -6.65 -12.65
C ILE A 28 -27.31 -5.49 -11.84
N ASP A 29 -27.55 -5.71 -10.53
CA ASP A 29 -28.04 -4.73 -9.56
C ASP A 29 -26.93 -4.01 -8.79
N LYS A 30 -25.67 -4.43 -8.98
CA LYS A 30 -24.50 -3.91 -8.28
C LYS A 30 -23.88 -2.72 -9.03
N PRO A 31 -23.06 -1.91 -8.34
CA PRO A 31 -22.63 -0.60 -8.87
C PRO A 31 -21.98 -0.63 -10.25
N ILE A 32 -21.07 -1.59 -10.50
CA ILE A 32 -20.36 -1.68 -11.81
C ILE A 32 -21.26 -2.38 -12.83
N GLY A 33 -21.91 -3.48 -12.45
CA GLY A 33 -22.85 -4.18 -13.33
C GLY A 33 -23.97 -3.28 -13.83
N LYS A 34 -24.55 -2.46 -12.94
CA LYS A 34 -25.56 -1.46 -13.29
C LYS A 34 -25.00 -0.38 -14.22
N ALA A 35 -23.80 0.15 -13.96
CA ALA A 35 -23.20 1.17 -14.80
C ALA A 35 -22.94 0.67 -16.23
N ILE A 36 -22.55 -0.60 -16.39
CA ILE A 36 -22.39 -1.25 -17.70
C ILE A 36 -23.75 -1.40 -18.37
N LYS A 37 -24.73 -1.96 -17.67
CA LYS A 37 -26.10 -2.18 -18.21
C LYS A 37 -26.75 -0.89 -18.69
N ASP A 38 -26.63 0.18 -17.89
CA ASP A 38 -27.26 1.48 -18.18
C ASP A 38 -26.41 2.33 -19.18
N ASN A 39 -25.28 1.81 -19.64
CA ASN A 39 -24.31 2.51 -20.49
C ASN A 39 -23.87 3.87 -19.92
N GLN A 40 -23.75 3.93 -18.59
CA GLN A 40 -23.39 5.13 -17.83
C GLN A 40 -22.17 4.87 -16.95
N LEU A 41 -21.01 4.80 -17.60
CA LEU A 41 -19.75 4.61 -16.87
C LEU A 41 -19.29 5.95 -16.25
N HIS A 42 -18.75 5.84 -15.05
CA HIS A 42 -18.14 6.96 -14.32
C HIS A 42 -16.68 6.63 -14.00
N SER A 43 -15.88 7.65 -13.75
CA SER A 43 -14.50 7.46 -13.31
C SER A 43 -14.41 6.77 -11.96
N MET A 44 -13.45 5.86 -11.81
CA MET A 44 -13.35 4.99 -10.63
C MET A 44 -11.92 4.61 -10.29
N ILE A 45 -11.73 4.22 -9.02
CA ILE A 45 -10.52 3.56 -8.54
C ILE A 45 -10.88 2.12 -8.14
N LEU A 46 -10.18 1.16 -8.72
CA LEU A 46 -10.23 -0.25 -8.37
C LEU A 46 -9.15 -0.53 -7.33
N TRP A 47 -9.55 -0.67 -6.06
CA TRP A 47 -8.65 -0.93 -4.96
C TRP A 47 -8.74 -2.39 -4.51
N GLY A 48 -7.62 -3.06 -4.39
CA GLY A 48 -7.55 -4.43 -3.90
C GLY A 48 -6.19 -5.09 -4.14
N PRO A 49 -5.97 -6.29 -3.60
CA PRO A 49 -4.68 -6.99 -3.70
C PRO A 49 -4.28 -7.30 -5.16
N SER A 50 -3.05 -7.76 -5.35
CA SER A 50 -2.57 -8.21 -6.67
C SER A 50 -3.38 -9.41 -7.17
N GLY A 51 -3.42 -9.62 -8.49
CA GLY A 51 -3.99 -10.80 -9.12
C GLY A 51 -5.50 -11.01 -9.00
N VAL A 52 -6.27 -10.07 -8.42
CA VAL A 52 -7.74 -10.17 -8.30
C VAL A 52 -8.51 -9.69 -9.53
N GLY A 53 -7.82 -9.33 -10.62
CA GLY A 53 -8.42 -9.01 -11.89
C GLY A 53 -8.65 -7.53 -12.20
N LYS A 54 -8.07 -6.55 -11.47
CA LYS A 54 -8.26 -5.11 -11.70
C LYS A 54 -8.08 -4.69 -13.17
N THR A 55 -6.95 -5.00 -13.77
CA THR A 55 -6.64 -4.71 -15.19
C THR A 55 -7.56 -5.43 -16.16
N THR A 56 -7.89 -6.69 -15.85
CA THR A 56 -8.81 -7.50 -16.65
C THR A 56 -10.21 -6.91 -16.65
N LEU A 57 -10.70 -6.53 -15.47
CA LEU A 57 -12.01 -5.89 -15.31
C LEU A 57 -12.09 -4.57 -16.09
N ALA A 58 -11.06 -3.73 -16.02
CA ALA A 58 -11.02 -2.47 -16.77
C ALA A 58 -11.11 -2.71 -18.29
N ARG A 59 -10.44 -3.73 -18.82
CA ARG A 59 -10.51 -4.11 -20.25
C ARG A 59 -11.89 -4.63 -20.65
N ILE A 60 -12.50 -5.46 -19.79
CA ILE A 60 -13.86 -5.98 -20.04
C ILE A 60 -14.87 -4.83 -20.05
N ILE A 61 -14.82 -3.93 -19.04
CA ILE A 61 -15.69 -2.76 -18.99
C ILE A 61 -15.54 -1.94 -20.27
N CYS A 62 -14.31 -1.67 -20.70
CA CYS A 62 -14.05 -0.92 -21.92
C CYS A 62 -14.66 -1.58 -23.17
N SER A 63 -14.50 -2.88 -23.31
CA SER A 63 -15.07 -3.68 -24.40
C SER A 63 -16.58 -3.62 -24.40
N GLN A 64 -17.22 -3.80 -23.26
CA GLN A 64 -18.68 -3.76 -23.09
C GLN A 64 -19.27 -2.38 -23.43
N MET A 65 -18.52 -1.32 -23.13
CA MET A 65 -18.91 0.07 -23.43
C MET A 65 -18.63 0.50 -24.88
N GLY A 66 -17.98 -0.33 -25.69
CA GLY A 66 -17.53 0.05 -27.04
C GLY A 66 -16.53 1.21 -27.05
N ALA A 67 -15.91 1.51 -25.92
CA ALA A 67 -14.99 2.62 -25.76
C ALA A 67 -13.58 2.29 -26.32
N HIS A 68 -12.77 3.33 -26.51
CA HIS A 68 -11.35 3.16 -26.80
C HIS A 68 -10.57 2.98 -25.47
N PHE A 69 -9.66 2.00 -25.45
CA PHE A 69 -8.86 1.66 -24.27
C PHE A 69 -7.45 2.21 -24.38
N GLU A 70 -7.13 3.19 -23.55
CA GLU A 70 -5.76 3.67 -23.35
C GLU A 70 -5.23 3.19 -21.99
N GLN A 71 -3.94 2.84 -21.93
CA GLN A 71 -3.33 2.33 -20.72
C GLN A 71 -2.07 3.10 -20.38
N MET A 72 -1.95 3.53 -19.14
CA MET A 72 -0.73 4.10 -18.54
C MET A 72 -0.26 3.25 -17.36
N SER A 73 1.06 3.19 -17.19
CA SER A 73 1.70 2.65 -15.98
C SER A 73 2.31 3.80 -15.19
N ALA A 74 1.87 4.03 -13.97
CA ALA A 74 2.44 5.07 -13.13
C ALA A 74 3.93 4.82 -12.75
N VAL A 75 4.45 3.61 -13.05
CA VAL A 75 5.87 3.25 -12.86
C VAL A 75 6.74 3.69 -14.04
N LEU A 76 6.21 3.63 -15.27
CA LEU A 76 6.97 3.82 -16.51
C LEU A 76 6.63 5.12 -17.23
N ASP A 77 5.40 5.61 -17.08
CA ASP A 77 4.85 6.70 -17.87
C ASP A 77 4.76 8.00 -17.05
N GLY A 78 4.67 9.11 -17.75
CA GLY A 78 4.59 10.43 -17.15
C GLY A 78 3.72 11.41 -17.94
N VAL A 79 3.87 12.72 -17.67
CA VAL A 79 3.09 13.80 -18.27
C VAL A 79 3.12 13.79 -19.80
N LYS A 80 4.22 13.35 -20.41
CA LYS A 80 4.35 13.27 -21.86
C LYS A 80 3.37 12.27 -22.46
N GLU A 81 3.25 11.09 -21.81
CA GLU A 81 2.34 10.05 -22.28
C GLU A 81 0.87 10.48 -22.09
N LEU A 82 0.55 11.11 -20.96
CA LEU A 82 -0.78 11.67 -20.75
C LEU A 82 -1.18 12.65 -21.87
N ARG A 83 -0.25 13.51 -22.32
CA ARG A 83 -0.52 14.43 -23.44
C ARG A 83 -0.80 13.72 -24.77
N ASN A 84 -0.15 12.59 -25.03
CA ASN A 84 -0.41 11.78 -26.23
C ASN A 84 -1.81 11.16 -26.15
N ILE A 85 -2.15 10.59 -24.99
CA ILE A 85 -3.48 10.00 -24.75
C ILE A 85 -4.60 11.03 -24.90
N ILE A 86 -4.38 12.25 -24.40
CA ILE A 86 -5.35 13.37 -24.57
C ILE A 86 -5.59 13.65 -26.06
N LYS A 87 -4.55 13.75 -26.87
CA LYS A 87 -4.68 13.96 -28.32
C LYS A 87 -5.45 12.83 -29.00
N HIS A 88 -5.18 11.59 -28.62
CA HIS A 88 -5.93 10.44 -29.14
C HIS A 88 -7.40 10.51 -28.72
N ALA A 89 -7.67 10.83 -27.46
CA ALA A 89 -9.03 10.95 -26.95
C ALA A 89 -9.84 12.04 -27.68
N GLU A 90 -9.21 13.18 -28.00
CA GLU A 90 -9.82 14.24 -28.79
C GLU A 90 -10.21 13.76 -30.21
N LEU A 91 -9.33 12.98 -30.85
CA LEU A 91 -9.60 12.39 -32.16
C LEU A 91 -10.73 11.34 -32.09
N TYR A 92 -10.76 10.48 -31.08
CA TYR A 92 -11.83 9.50 -30.89
C TYR A 92 -13.18 10.16 -30.60
N ARG A 93 -13.19 11.24 -29.80
CA ARG A 93 -14.40 12.01 -29.51
C ARG A 93 -15.02 12.64 -30.77
N GLN A 94 -14.20 13.07 -31.75
CA GLN A 94 -14.69 13.54 -33.02
C GLN A 94 -15.44 12.46 -33.80
N ASN A 95 -15.14 11.17 -33.54
CA ASN A 95 -15.81 10.01 -34.12
C ASN A 95 -16.86 9.40 -33.17
N GLU A 96 -17.39 10.19 -32.25
CA GLU A 96 -18.41 9.80 -31.26
C GLU A 96 -18.01 8.60 -30.39
N ARG A 97 -16.71 8.36 -30.22
CA ARG A 97 -16.19 7.25 -29.42
C ARG A 97 -15.60 7.78 -28.12
N SER A 98 -16.08 7.25 -26.98
CA SER A 98 -15.53 7.56 -25.66
C SER A 98 -14.16 6.91 -25.44
N THR A 99 -13.33 7.53 -24.60
CA THR A 99 -12.02 6.98 -24.23
C THR A 99 -11.98 6.66 -22.75
N ILE A 100 -11.60 5.41 -22.42
CA ILE A 100 -11.32 4.95 -21.06
C ILE A 100 -9.81 4.90 -20.90
N LEU A 101 -9.31 5.68 -19.93
CA LEU A 101 -7.91 5.64 -19.52
C LEU A 101 -7.76 4.75 -18.29
N PHE A 102 -7.07 3.63 -18.47
CA PHE A 102 -6.66 2.76 -17.37
C PHE A 102 -5.27 3.18 -16.87
N VAL A 103 -5.15 3.46 -15.57
CA VAL A 103 -3.88 3.81 -14.92
C VAL A 103 -3.54 2.73 -13.90
N ASP A 104 -2.50 1.94 -14.20
CA ASP A 104 -2.03 0.91 -13.28
C ASP A 104 -1.11 1.51 -12.21
N GLU A 105 -1.26 1.06 -10.96
CA GLU A 105 -0.54 1.54 -9.77
C GLU A 105 -0.60 3.07 -9.60
N ILE A 106 -1.79 3.65 -9.77
CA ILE A 106 -2.04 5.11 -9.77
C ILE A 106 -1.46 5.84 -8.54
N HIS A 107 -1.30 5.14 -7.40
CA HIS A 107 -0.70 5.66 -6.18
C HIS A 107 0.76 6.08 -6.35
N ARG A 108 1.46 5.62 -7.39
CA ARG A 108 2.85 6.00 -7.67
C ARG A 108 3.01 7.36 -8.34
N PHE A 109 1.93 7.91 -8.86
CA PHE A 109 1.93 9.29 -9.33
C PHE A 109 1.94 10.28 -8.18
N ASN A 110 2.79 11.31 -8.27
CA ASN A 110 2.76 12.41 -7.32
C ASN A 110 1.49 13.27 -7.48
N LYS A 111 1.23 14.16 -6.51
CA LYS A 111 0.01 15.00 -6.49
C LYS A 111 -0.19 15.79 -7.78
N ALA A 112 0.87 16.41 -8.31
CA ALA A 112 0.79 17.21 -9.55
C ALA A 112 0.46 16.35 -10.79
N GLN A 113 0.95 15.11 -10.84
CA GLN A 113 0.60 14.17 -11.89
C GLN A 113 -0.84 13.69 -11.78
N GLN A 114 -1.33 13.45 -10.56
CA GLN A 114 -2.74 13.11 -10.32
C GLN A 114 -3.67 14.28 -10.68
N ASP A 115 -3.29 15.53 -10.38
CA ASP A 115 -4.03 16.73 -10.77
C ASP A 115 -4.13 16.89 -12.29
N GLY A 116 -3.14 16.38 -13.02
CA GLY A 116 -3.13 16.41 -14.48
C GLY A 116 -4.30 15.68 -15.15
N PHE A 117 -4.98 14.76 -14.45
CA PHE A 117 -6.17 14.07 -14.96
C PHE A 117 -7.46 14.89 -14.81
N LEU A 118 -7.52 15.80 -13.84
CA LEU A 118 -8.75 16.48 -13.42
C LEU A 118 -9.48 17.21 -14.57
N PRO A 119 -8.82 18.06 -15.38
CA PRO A 119 -9.50 18.79 -16.46
C PRO A 119 -10.16 17.85 -17.48
N HIS A 120 -9.56 16.68 -17.71
CA HIS A 120 -9.99 15.72 -18.72
C HIS A 120 -11.13 14.81 -18.22
N ILE A 121 -11.17 14.55 -16.93
CA ILE A 121 -12.29 13.86 -16.26
C ILE A 121 -13.49 14.81 -16.18
N GLU A 122 -13.28 16.06 -15.77
CA GLU A 122 -14.34 17.07 -15.63
C GLU A 122 -14.99 17.43 -16.97
N SER A 123 -14.21 17.51 -18.05
CA SER A 123 -14.73 17.76 -19.40
C SER A 123 -15.40 16.53 -20.03
N GLY A 124 -15.33 15.37 -19.37
CA GLY A 124 -15.83 14.11 -19.93
C GLY A 124 -15.04 13.62 -21.15
N LEU A 125 -13.83 14.14 -21.38
CA LEU A 125 -12.95 13.67 -22.46
C LEU A 125 -12.42 12.27 -22.17
N LEU A 126 -12.08 12.00 -20.89
CA LEU A 126 -11.59 10.74 -20.41
C LEU A 126 -12.48 10.20 -19.28
N THR A 127 -12.79 8.91 -19.31
CA THR A 127 -13.26 8.16 -18.14
C THR A 127 -12.07 7.46 -17.52
N LEU A 128 -11.69 7.82 -16.29
CA LEU A 128 -10.54 7.26 -15.60
C LEU A 128 -10.92 5.96 -14.86
N ILE A 129 -10.14 4.91 -15.06
CA ILE A 129 -10.13 3.71 -14.21
C ILE A 129 -8.72 3.56 -13.62
N GLY A 130 -8.54 4.01 -12.40
CA GLY A 130 -7.28 3.82 -11.67
C GLY A 130 -7.25 2.47 -10.96
N ALA A 131 -6.11 1.78 -10.95
CA ALA A 131 -5.89 0.58 -10.16
C ALA A 131 -4.81 0.82 -9.10
N THR A 132 -5.04 0.29 -7.90
CA THR A 132 -4.07 0.40 -6.80
C THR A 132 -4.17 -0.78 -5.85
N THR A 133 -3.05 -1.15 -5.25
CA THR A 133 -2.98 -2.08 -4.11
C THR A 133 -2.97 -1.36 -2.77
N GLU A 134 -2.62 -0.07 -2.76
CA GLU A 134 -2.53 0.76 -1.57
C GLU A 134 -3.86 1.45 -1.25
N ASN A 135 -4.05 1.85 0.02
CA ASN A 135 -5.28 2.51 0.44
C ASN A 135 -5.44 3.89 -0.24
N PRO A 136 -6.48 4.09 -1.08
CA PRO A 136 -6.68 5.32 -1.83
C PRO A 136 -6.80 6.57 -0.93
N SER A 137 -7.30 6.43 0.28
CA SER A 137 -7.48 7.56 1.20
C SER A 137 -6.16 8.21 1.65
N PHE A 138 -5.04 7.50 1.55
CA PHE A 138 -3.72 8.02 1.89
C PHE A 138 -2.90 8.42 0.66
N GLU A 139 -3.11 7.73 -0.46
CA GLU A 139 -2.23 7.79 -1.63
C GLU A 139 -2.81 8.66 -2.77
N ILE A 140 -4.14 8.79 -2.83
CA ILE A 140 -4.80 9.58 -3.86
C ILE A 140 -5.18 10.94 -3.29
N ASN A 141 -4.92 12.01 -4.04
CA ASN A 141 -5.24 13.35 -3.58
C ASN A 141 -6.76 13.58 -3.49
N SER A 142 -7.18 14.48 -2.61
CA SER A 142 -8.59 14.76 -2.33
C SER A 142 -9.36 15.30 -3.54
N ALA A 143 -8.68 16.02 -4.43
CA ALA A 143 -9.28 16.58 -5.64
C ALA A 143 -9.68 15.47 -6.63
N LEU A 144 -8.84 14.45 -6.79
CA LEU A 144 -9.15 13.29 -7.62
C LEU A 144 -10.20 12.40 -6.94
N LEU A 145 -10.07 12.13 -5.63
CA LEU A 145 -11.05 11.32 -4.89
C LEU A 145 -12.47 11.88 -4.93
N SER A 146 -12.63 13.20 -4.96
CA SER A 146 -13.96 13.82 -5.05
C SER A 146 -14.66 13.62 -6.41
N ARG A 147 -13.93 13.15 -7.44
CA ARG A 147 -14.41 12.98 -8.82
C ARG A 147 -14.47 11.53 -9.29
N VAL A 148 -14.03 10.61 -8.45
CA VAL A 148 -14.02 9.17 -8.74
C VAL A 148 -14.76 8.38 -7.67
N ARG A 149 -15.27 7.19 -8.02
CA ARG A 149 -15.82 6.25 -7.03
C ARG A 149 -14.80 5.17 -6.74
N VAL A 150 -14.61 4.83 -5.47
CA VAL A 150 -13.69 3.77 -5.05
C VAL A 150 -14.46 2.45 -4.93
N TYR A 151 -13.98 1.42 -5.60
CA TYR A 151 -14.51 0.06 -5.54
C TYR A 151 -13.47 -0.89 -4.99
N ILE A 152 -13.87 -1.65 -3.97
CA ILE A 152 -12.98 -2.58 -3.27
C ILE A 152 -13.11 -3.97 -3.90
N LEU A 153 -12.03 -4.44 -4.53
CA LEU A 153 -11.93 -5.82 -5.00
C LEU A 153 -11.39 -6.71 -3.87
N LYS A 154 -12.06 -7.82 -3.64
CA LYS A 154 -11.70 -8.79 -2.61
C LYS A 154 -10.72 -9.83 -3.16
N LYS A 155 -9.94 -10.46 -2.28
CA LYS A 155 -9.22 -11.69 -2.62
C LYS A 155 -10.19 -12.73 -3.17
N LEU A 156 -9.73 -13.52 -4.11
CA LEU A 156 -10.52 -14.64 -4.64
C LEU A 156 -10.62 -15.76 -3.60
N GLY A 157 -11.82 -16.30 -3.46
CA GLY A 157 -12.07 -17.46 -2.61
C GLY A 157 -11.61 -18.77 -3.24
N ASN A 158 -11.65 -19.85 -2.46
CA ASN A 158 -11.18 -21.16 -2.93
C ASN A 158 -11.98 -21.68 -4.14
N GLU A 159 -13.30 -21.52 -4.16
CA GLU A 159 -14.17 -21.95 -5.29
C GLU A 159 -13.85 -21.18 -6.58
N GLU A 160 -13.57 -19.88 -6.44
CA GLU A 160 -13.21 -19.01 -7.54
C GLU A 160 -11.83 -19.39 -8.11
N LEU A 161 -10.87 -19.67 -7.24
CA LEU A 161 -9.51 -20.11 -7.61
C LEU A 161 -9.55 -21.52 -8.23
N GLU A 162 -10.38 -22.42 -7.73
CA GLU A 162 -10.59 -23.75 -8.28
C GLU A 162 -11.10 -23.67 -9.74
N THR A 163 -12.08 -22.81 -9.98
CA THR A 163 -12.61 -22.54 -11.33
C THR A 163 -11.49 -22.07 -12.28
N ILE A 164 -10.64 -21.17 -11.84
CA ILE A 164 -9.50 -20.65 -12.64
C ILE A 164 -8.45 -21.74 -12.83
N ALA A 165 -8.15 -22.52 -11.78
CA ALA A 165 -7.20 -23.62 -11.85
C ALA A 165 -7.61 -24.68 -12.89
N HIS A 166 -8.87 -25.09 -12.90
CA HIS A 166 -9.39 -26.04 -13.89
C HIS A 166 -9.26 -25.54 -15.33
N ARG A 167 -9.53 -24.22 -15.56
CA ARG A 167 -9.29 -23.60 -16.88
C ARG A 167 -7.82 -23.65 -17.27
N ALA A 168 -6.92 -23.34 -16.34
CA ALA A 168 -5.47 -23.33 -16.56
C ALA A 168 -4.92 -24.74 -16.80
N MET A 169 -5.34 -25.74 -16.02
CA MET A 169 -4.95 -27.13 -16.19
C MET A 169 -5.44 -27.71 -17.54
N LYS A 170 -6.66 -27.37 -17.93
CA LYS A 170 -7.22 -27.76 -19.24
C LYS A 170 -6.40 -27.22 -20.41
N GLU A 171 -6.03 -25.94 -20.34
CA GLU A 171 -5.21 -25.29 -21.39
C GLU A 171 -3.81 -25.92 -21.47
N GLN A 172 -3.21 -26.24 -20.32
CA GLN A 172 -1.89 -26.90 -20.25
C GLN A 172 -1.94 -28.42 -20.46
N GLN A 173 -3.13 -29.01 -20.60
CA GLN A 173 -3.33 -30.45 -20.72
C GLN A 173 -2.67 -31.26 -19.59
N ILE A 174 -2.73 -30.76 -18.35
CA ILE A 174 -2.24 -31.46 -17.16
C ILE A 174 -3.39 -31.82 -16.23
N SER A 175 -3.17 -32.87 -15.43
CA SER A 175 -4.03 -33.25 -14.30
C SER A 175 -3.23 -33.35 -13.02
N LEU A 176 -3.87 -32.99 -11.92
CA LEU A 176 -3.31 -33.17 -10.58
C LEU A 176 -3.89 -34.45 -9.96
N GLU A 177 -3.04 -35.38 -9.58
CA GLU A 177 -3.42 -36.67 -8.99
C GLU A 177 -3.24 -36.64 -7.46
N GLY A 178 -4.14 -37.31 -6.76
CA GLY A 178 -4.15 -37.46 -5.32
C GLY A 178 -4.89 -36.32 -4.57
N ASP A 179 -5.54 -36.71 -3.48
CA ASP A 179 -6.33 -35.83 -2.65
C ASP A 179 -5.48 -34.67 -2.08
N GLY A 180 -6.00 -33.44 -2.20
CA GLY A 180 -5.37 -32.24 -1.70
C GLY A 180 -4.23 -31.67 -2.56
N SER A 181 -3.97 -32.20 -3.77
CA SER A 181 -2.96 -31.64 -4.67
C SER A 181 -3.38 -30.25 -5.20
N LEU A 182 -4.65 -30.10 -5.55
CA LEU A 182 -5.22 -28.83 -5.99
C LEU A 182 -5.31 -27.84 -4.84
N ASP A 183 -5.70 -28.29 -3.65
CA ASP A 183 -5.77 -27.46 -2.45
C ASP A 183 -4.41 -26.82 -2.13
N LEU A 184 -3.32 -27.57 -2.25
CA LEU A 184 -1.96 -27.02 -2.09
C LEU A 184 -1.63 -25.91 -3.08
N VAL A 185 -2.07 -26.02 -4.32
CA VAL A 185 -1.86 -24.98 -5.34
C VAL A 185 -2.69 -23.75 -5.01
N ILE A 186 -3.95 -23.94 -4.61
CA ILE A 186 -4.90 -22.87 -4.22
C ILE A 186 -4.37 -22.12 -2.98
N GLU A 187 -4.03 -22.83 -1.92
CA GLU A 187 -3.47 -22.25 -0.70
C GLU A 187 -2.20 -21.42 -0.97
N ASN A 188 -1.31 -21.94 -1.83
CA ASN A 188 -0.08 -21.22 -2.19
C ASN A 188 -0.30 -20.03 -3.13
N SER A 189 -1.48 -19.88 -3.73
CA SER A 189 -1.83 -18.72 -4.56
C SER A 189 -2.28 -17.51 -3.72
N ASP A 190 -2.71 -17.70 -2.49
CA ASP A 190 -3.16 -16.66 -1.53
C ASP A 190 -4.19 -15.69 -2.14
N GLY A 191 -5.17 -16.19 -2.88
CA GLY A 191 -6.22 -15.35 -3.49
C GLY A 191 -5.80 -14.60 -4.76
N ASP A 192 -4.60 -14.84 -5.29
CA ASP A 192 -4.04 -14.22 -6.49
C ASP A 192 -4.14 -15.18 -7.70
N ALA A 193 -5.05 -14.90 -8.65
CA ALA A 193 -5.24 -15.72 -9.86
C ALA A 193 -3.99 -15.76 -10.76
N ARG A 194 -3.22 -14.67 -10.86
CA ARG A 194 -1.99 -14.65 -11.67
C ARG A 194 -0.96 -15.59 -11.08
N ARG A 195 -0.82 -15.58 -9.75
CA ARG A 195 0.08 -16.49 -9.03
C ARG A 195 -0.35 -17.94 -9.20
N LEU A 196 -1.66 -18.23 -9.08
CA LEU A 196 -2.23 -19.56 -9.34
C LEU A 196 -1.88 -20.08 -10.74
N ILE A 197 -2.15 -19.27 -11.76
CA ILE A 197 -1.89 -19.64 -13.17
C ILE A 197 -0.39 -19.86 -13.41
N ASN A 198 0.48 -19.01 -12.84
CA ASN A 198 1.93 -19.17 -12.94
C ASN A 198 2.43 -20.43 -12.24
N ILE A 199 1.83 -20.87 -11.14
CA ILE A 199 2.15 -22.15 -10.50
C ILE A 199 1.79 -23.29 -11.42
N ILE A 200 0.60 -23.27 -12.02
CA ILE A 200 0.12 -24.31 -12.95
C ILE A 200 1.01 -24.38 -14.21
N GLU A 201 1.39 -23.23 -14.77
CA GLU A 201 2.32 -23.15 -15.91
C GLU A 201 3.69 -23.76 -15.59
N GLN A 202 4.22 -23.52 -14.39
CA GLN A 202 5.48 -24.12 -13.93
C GLN A 202 5.35 -25.65 -13.74
N LEU A 203 4.24 -26.08 -13.18
CA LEU A 203 3.95 -27.52 -13.03
C LEU A 203 3.91 -28.21 -14.39
N ALA A 204 3.26 -27.61 -15.39
CA ALA A 204 3.20 -28.15 -16.75
C ALA A 204 4.59 -28.24 -17.40
N ASN A 205 5.48 -27.29 -17.12
CA ASN A 205 6.84 -27.25 -17.68
C ASN A 205 7.84 -28.18 -16.96
N SER A 206 7.53 -28.69 -15.77
CA SER A 206 8.52 -29.40 -14.92
C SER A 206 8.35 -30.94 -14.93
N SER A 207 7.20 -31.50 -15.33
CA SER A 207 6.91 -32.94 -15.22
C SER A 207 5.79 -33.36 -16.17
N GLY A 208 5.56 -34.64 -16.38
CA GLY A 208 4.57 -35.17 -17.31
C GLY A 208 3.14 -34.63 -17.12
N LYS A 209 2.19 -35.19 -17.89
CA LYS A 209 0.79 -34.71 -17.93
C LYS A 209 -0.01 -35.00 -16.66
N ALA A 210 0.36 -36.01 -15.87
CA ALA A 210 -0.24 -36.38 -14.61
C ALA A 210 0.75 -36.11 -13.46
N LEU A 211 0.38 -35.23 -12.55
CA LEU A 211 1.27 -34.68 -11.51
C LEU A 211 0.83 -35.15 -10.12
N SER A 212 1.70 -35.83 -9.44
CA SER A 212 1.45 -36.26 -8.05
C SER A 212 1.57 -35.10 -7.05
N LYS A 213 1.03 -35.31 -5.85
CA LYS A 213 1.18 -34.38 -4.74
C LYS A 213 2.65 -34.08 -4.40
N ALA A 214 3.54 -35.06 -4.62
CA ALA A 214 4.99 -34.90 -4.44
C ALA A 214 5.59 -33.94 -5.47
N ASP A 215 5.15 -33.98 -6.72
CA ASP A 215 5.59 -33.08 -7.78
C ASP A 215 5.15 -31.66 -7.52
N VAL A 216 3.91 -31.47 -7.07
CA VAL A 216 3.36 -30.18 -6.63
C VAL A 216 4.19 -29.63 -5.48
N THR A 217 4.40 -30.43 -4.43
CA THR A 217 5.19 -30.03 -3.26
C THR A 217 6.62 -29.64 -3.62
N LYS A 218 7.28 -30.43 -4.48
CA LYS A 218 8.66 -30.17 -4.94
C LYS A 218 8.75 -28.85 -5.74
N THR A 219 7.76 -28.59 -6.58
CA THR A 219 7.71 -27.34 -7.36
C THR A 219 7.45 -26.14 -6.48
N LEU A 220 6.55 -26.26 -5.51
CA LEU A 220 6.25 -25.23 -4.53
C LEU A 220 7.43 -24.97 -3.58
N GLN A 221 8.12 -26.02 -3.11
CA GLN A 221 9.30 -25.90 -2.23
C GLN A 221 10.48 -25.17 -2.90
N LYS A 222 10.70 -25.33 -4.19
CA LYS A 222 11.66 -24.51 -4.94
C LYS A 222 11.33 -23.01 -4.89
N LYS A 223 10.07 -22.67 -4.64
CA LYS A 223 9.57 -21.28 -4.55
C LYS A 223 9.46 -20.76 -3.12
N LEU A 224 9.36 -21.62 -2.12
CA LEU A 224 9.40 -21.26 -0.69
C LEU A 224 10.76 -20.70 -0.25
N SER A 225 11.80 -20.87 -1.09
CA SER A 225 13.07 -20.14 -0.95
C SER A 225 13.01 -18.70 -1.49
N SER A 226 11.92 -18.29 -2.17
CA SER A 226 11.69 -16.91 -2.56
C SER A 226 10.60 -16.32 -1.66
N PHE A 227 11.02 -15.49 -0.74
CA PHE A 227 10.19 -14.75 0.21
C PHE A 227 9.04 -14.03 -0.48
N ASP A 228 7.81 -14.31 -0.04
CA ASP A 228 6.61 -13.62 -0.52
C ASP A 228 6.55 -12.22 0.08
N LYS A 229 7.05 -11.24 -0.67
CA LYS A 229 7.06 -9.83 -0.27
C LYS A 229 5.62 -9.30 -0.20
N GLY A 230 4.96 -9.47 0.94
CA GLY A 230 3.65 -8.91 1.23
C GLY A 230 2.54 -9.91 1.57
N GLY A 231 2.85 -11.21 1.76
CA GLY A 231 1.88 -12.20 2.25
C GLY A 231 1.63 -12.12 3.76
N ASP A 232 0.51 -12.69 4.24
CA ASP A 232 0.14 -12.70 5.67
C ASP A 232 1.23 -13.26 6.58
N ILE A 233 1.99 -14.27 6.12
CA ILE A 233 3.11 -14.87 6.85
C ILE A 233 4.22 -13.85 7.11
N PHE A 234 4.52 -12.99 6.14
CA PHE A 234 5.50 -11.92 6.31
C PHE A 234 5.08 -10.92 7.38
N TYR A 235 3.84 -10.43 7.32
CA TYR A 235 3.32 -9.49 8.32
C TYR A 235 3.27 -10.11 9.70
N GLN A 236 2.95 -11.41 9.81
CA GLN A 236 2.99 -12.14 11.08
C GLN A 236 4.41 -12.23 11.65
N GLN A 237 5.42 -12.56 10.82
CA GLN A 237 6.83 -12.62 11.25
C GLN A 237 7.36 -11.24 11.66
N LEU A 238 7.04 -10.19 10.87
CA LEU A 238 7.42 -8.82 11.20
C LEU A 238 6.73 -8.33 12.49
N SER A 239 5.49 -8.74 12.72
CA SER A 239 4.75 -8.48 13.96
C SER A 239 5.36 -9.23 15.15
N ALA A 240 5.76 -10.50 14.96
CA ALA A 240 6.42 -11.29 16.00
C ALA A 240 7.78 -10.68 16.35
N PHE A 241 8.56 -10.25 15.36
CA PHE A 241 9.81 -9.50 15.56
C PHE A 241 9.58 -8.25 16.41
N HIS A 242 8.64 -7.40 16.01
CA HIS A 242 8.30 -6.17 16.73
C HIS A 242 7.89 -6.46 18.19
N LYS A 243 6.99 -7.43 18.41
CA LYS A 243 6.53 -7.83 19.75
C LYS A 243 7.65 -8.41 20.61
N SER A 244 8.61 -9.12 19.99
CA SER A 244 9.78 -9.63 20.71
C SER A 244 10.67 -8.48 21.20
N VAL A 245 10.94 -7.48 20.38
CA VAL A 245 11.70 -6.28 20.78
C VAL A 245 10.95 -5.50 21.87
N ARG A 246 9.65 -5.24 21.68
CA ARG A 246 8.79 -4.56 22.67
C ARG A 246 8.73 -5.33 24.00
N GLY A 247 8.66 -6.65 23.95
CA GLY A 247 8.62 -7.54 25.10
C GLY A 247 9.98 -7.80 25.75
N SER A 248 11.04 -7.10 25.33
CA SER A 248 12.41 -7.24 25.86
C SER A 248 12.99 -8.64 25.73
N SER A 249 12.72 -9.31 24.58
CA SER A 249 13.27 -10.64 24.24
C SER A 249 14.28 -10.52 23.10
N PRO A 250 15.59 -10.35 23.38
CA PRO A 250 16.62 -10.23 22.35
C PRO A 250 16.75 -11.51 21.50
N ASP A 251 16.65 -12.69 22.13
CA ASP A 251 16.71 -13.97 21.40
C ASP A 251 15.51 -14.18 20.49
N GLY A 252 14.30 -13.81 20.93
CA GLY A 252 13.10 -13.82 20.10
C GLY A 252 13.22 -12.87 18.91
N ALA A 253 13.76 -11.67 19.14
CA ALA A 253 14.00 -10.69 18.07
C ALA A 253 15.00 -11.23 17.03
N LEU A 254 16.14 -11.78 17.47
CA LEU A 254 17.14 -12.38 16.58
C LEU A 254 16.57 -13.57 15.80
N TYR A 255 15.77 -14.44 16.45
CA TYR A 255 15.15 -15.58 15.78
C TYR A 255 14.22 -15.14 14.65
N TRP A 256 13.29 -14.22 14.93
CA TRP A 256 12.35 -13.75 13.91
C TRP A 256 13.04 -12.98 12.81
N MET A 257 14.05 -12.16 13.12
CA MET A 257 14.90 -11.51 12.14
C MET A 257 15.60 -12.52 11.22
N ALA A 258 16.27 -13.52 11.79
CA ALA A 258 16.98 -14.55 11.04
C ALA A 258 16.01 -15.34 10.15
N ARG A 259 14.83 -15.70 10.67
CA ARG A 259 13.80 -16.41 9.91
C ARG A 259 13.30 -15.60 8.70
N MET A 260 13.09 -14.30 8.85
CA MET A 260 12.74 -13.40 7.73
C MET A 260 13.85 -13.34 6.68
N ILE A 261 15.12 -13.20 7.10
CA ILE A 261 16.27 -13.13 6.19
C ILE A 261 16.44 -14.45 5.42
N VAL A 262 16.37 -15.59 6.10
CA VAL A 262 16.46 -16.94 5.47
C VAL A 262 15.33 -17.15 4.48
N SER A 263 14.15 -16.57 4.72
CA SER A 263 13.02 -16.58 3.80
C SER A 263 13.16 -15.58 2.63
N GLY A 264 14.27 -14.81 2.54
CA GLY A 264 14.53 -13.87 1.46
C GLY A 264 13.94 -12.47 1.65
N CYS A 265 13.63 -12.08 2.91
CA CYS A 265 13.21 -10.71 3.23
C CYS A 265 14.34 -9.72 2.94
N ASP A 266 14.00 -8.61 2.32
CA ASP A 266 14.89 -7.45 2.24
C ASP A 266 15.12 -6.89 3.66
N SER A 267 16.36 -6.91 4.10
CA SER A 267 16.74 -6.47 5.44
C SER A 267 16.43 -4.99 5.72
N LYS A 268 16.24 -4.18 4.67
CA LYS A 268 15.75 -2.80 4.80
C LYS A 268 14.35 -2.71 5.42
N VAL A 269 13.50 -3.72 5.22
CA VAL A 269 12.17 -3.77 5.83
C VAL A 269 12.28 -3.97 7.35
N ILE A 270 13.23 -4.81 7.78
CA ILE A 270 13.52 -5.03 9.20
C ILE A 270 14.10 -3.75 9.83
N ALA A 271 15.04 -3.11 9.13
CA ALA A 271 15.64 -1.85 9.57
C ALA A 271 14.58 -0.72 9.72
N ARG A 272 13.65 -0.58 8.75
CA ARG A 272 12.51 0.36 8.88
C ARG A 272 11.66 0.07 10.10
N ARG A 273 11.40 -1.19 10.38
CA ARG A 273 10.61 -1.59 11.56
C ARG A 273 11.34 -1.24 12.86
N LEU A 274 12.67 -1.38 12.90
CA LEU A 274 13.47 -0.97 14.06
C LEU A 274 13.42 0.53 14.31
N LEU A 275 13.44 1.36 13.26
CA LEU A 275 13.27 2.82 13.41
C LEU A 275 11.92 3.16 14.04
N ALA A 276 10.84 2.50 13.61
CA ALA A 276 9.52 2.67 14.22
C ALA A 276 9.54 2.24 15.71
N ILE A 277 10.07 1.06 16.03
CA ILE A 277 10.19 0.56 17.42
C ILE A 277 11.00 1.54 18.29
N ALA A 278 12.10 2.07 17.77
CA ALA A 278 12.96 3.00 18.52
C ALA A 278 12.22 4.27 18.93
N SER A 279 11.30 4.78 18.10
CA SER A 279 10.49 5.96 18.42
C SER A 279 9.21 5.64 19.20
N GLU A 280 8.53 4.52 18.89
CA GLU A 280 7.22 4.18 19.45
C GLU A 280 7.31 3.51 20.82
N ASP A 281 8.26 2.56 20.98
CA ASP A 281 8.34 1.68 22.14
C ASP A 281 9.47 2.03 23.11
N ILE A 282 10.53 2.69 22.65
CA ILE A 282 11.66 3.13 23.47
C ILE A 282 11.56 4.65 23.71
N GLY A 283 11.38 5.42 22.63
CA GLY A 283 11.20 6.87 22.71
C GLY A 283 12.27 7.55 23.56
N ASN A 284 11.85 8.42 24.46
CA ASN A 284 12.74 9.18 25.34
C ASN A 284 13.29 8.38 26.53
N ALA A 285 12.91 7.11 26.72
CA ALA A 285 13.51 6.26 27.76
C ALA A 285 14.99 5.96 27.45
N ASP A 286 15.34 5.82 26.17
CA ASP A 286 16.73 5.77 25.70
C ASP A 286 16.85 6.40 24.29
N PRO A 287 17.16 7.70 24.19
CA PRO A 287 17.23 8.40 22.89
C PRO A 287 18.32 7.87 21.97
N ARG A 288 19.28 7.08 22.47
CA ARG A 288 20.31 6.44 21.64
C ARG A 288 19.72 5.39 20.72
N ALA A 289 18.56 4.82 21.05
CA ALA A 289 17.94 3.75 20.26
C ALA A 289 17.70 4.17 18.81
N LEU A 290 17.14 5.37 18.60
CA LEU A 290 16.89 5.89 17.26
C LEU A 290 18.20 6.08 16.47
N GLN A 291 19.23 6.65 17.11
CA GLN A 291 20.54 6.87 16.50
C GLN A 291 21.23 5.55 16.11
N ILE A 292 21.15 4.54 16.98
CA ILE A 292 21.71 3.21 16.71
C ILE A 292 21.00 2.56 15.52
N CYS A 293 19.67 2.67 15.42
CA CYS A 293 18.91 2.14 14.29
C CYS A 293 19.27 2.85 12.98
N VAL A 294 19.43 4.17 12.98
CA VAL A 294 19.90 4.93 11.80
C VAL A 294 21.28 4.50 11.40
N ASN A 295 22.22 4.42 12.34
CA ASN A 295 23.58 3.98 12.06
C ASN A 295 23.63 2.54 11.52
N ALA A 296 22.80 1.63 12.04
CA ALA A 296 22.72 0.26 11.54
C ALA A 296 22.20 0.21 10.08
N TRP A 297 21.22 1.07 9.75
CA TRP A 297 20.79 1.23 8.37
C TRP A 297 21.93 1.72 7.47
N ASP A 298 22.65 2.76 7.86
CA ASP A 298 23.77 3.31 7.08
C ASP A 298 24.91 2.30 6.88
N VAL A 299 25.20 1.50 7.90
CA VAL A 299 26.16 0.39 7.81
C VAL A 299 25.67 -0.67 6.81
N TYR A 300 24.39 -1.03 6.85
CA TYR A 300 23.83 -1.98 5.91
C TYR A 300 23.90 -1.47 4.46
N GLU A 301 23.59 -0.19 4.21
CA GLU A 301 23.68 0.41 2.86
C GLU A 301 25.12 0.37 2.31
N ARG A 302 26.13 0.45 3.17
CA ARG A 302 27.53 0.44 2.77
C ARG A 302 28.13 -0.96 2.60
N LEU A 303 27.72 -1.92 3.44
CA LEU A 303 28.33 -3.25 3.50
C LEU A 303 27.47 -4.33 2.83
N GLY A 304 26.17 -4.07 2.58
CA GLY A 304 25.24 -5.03 1.99
C GLY A 304 24.85 -6.18 2.92
N ASP A 305 24.15 -7.19 2.37
CA ASP A 305 23.52 -8.26 3.13
C ASP A 305 24.48 -9.06 4.01
N LYS A 306 25.66 -9.39 3.49
CA LYS A 306 26.57 -10.35 4.13
C LYS A 306 27.11 -9.86 5.49
N GLU A 307 27.40 -8.59 5.59
CA GLU A 307 28.00 -7.97 6.78
C GLU A 307 27.05 -6.96 7.45
N GLY A 308 26.30 -6.20 6.66
CA GLY A 308 25.36 -5.18 7.17
C GLY A 308 24.22 -5.75 8.00
N ASN A 309 23.80 -7.00 7.75
CA ASN A 309 22.80 -7.67 8.58
C ASN A 309 23.23 -7.80 10.06
N ARG A 310 24.54 -7.85 10.34
CA ARG A 310 25.04 -7.86 11.72
C ARG A 310 24.79 -6.54 12.45
N ALA A 311 24.89 -5.41 11.74
CA ALA A 311 24.58 -4.10 12.31
C ALA A 311 23.09 -4.00 12.66
N ILE A 312 22.18 -4.47 11.79
CA ILE A 312 20.74 -4.52 12.05
C ILE A 312 20.46 -5.44 13.25
N ALA A 313 21.12 -6.61 13.34
CA ALA A 313 20.98 -7.53 14.46
C ALA A 313 21.46 -6.89 15.78
N GLN A 314 22.58 -6.16 15.78
CA GLN A 314 23.07 -5.40 16.93
C GLN A 314 22.04 -4.36 17.38
N ALA A 315 21.45 -3.60 16.45
CA ALA A 315 20.41 -2.62 16.75
C ALA A 315 19.15 -3.31 17.34
N ALA A 316 18.75 -4.46 16.80
CA ALA A 316 17.62 -5.23 17.31
C ALA A 316 17.84 -5.69 18.77
N VAL A 317 19.02 -6.20 19.09
CA VAL A 317 19.40 -6.60 20.46
C VAL A 317 19.42 -5.39 21.39
N PHE A 318 20.03 -4.27 20.95
CA PHE A 318 20.04 -3.03 21.73
C PHE A 318 18.62 -2.59 22.04
N CYS A 319 17.75 -2.50 21.04
CA CYS A 319 16.36 -2.10 21.21
C CYS A 319 15.58 -3.07 22.11
N ALA A 320 15.85 -4.37 22.05
CA ALA A 320 15.23 -5.35 22.94
C ALA A 320 15.65 -5.14 24.40
N CYS A 321 16.92 -4.82 24.65
CA CYS A 321 17.47 -4.61 25.99
C CYS A 321 17.23 -3.20 26.55
N ALA A 322 16.92 -2.20 25.72
CA ALA A 322 16.70 -0.83 26.16
C ALA A 322 15.44 -0.69 27.03
N PRO A 323 15.40 0.30 27.95
CA PRO A 323 14.16 0.68 28.64
C PRO A 323 13.04 1.01 27.65
N LYS A 324 11.80 0.73 28.02
CA LYS A 324 10.63 0.94 27.16
C LYS A 324 9.77 2.11 27.65
N SER A 325 9.41 3.02 26.74
CA SER A 325 8.42 4.06 26.99
C SER A 325 7.67 4.39 25.70
N ASN A 326 6.36 4.29 25.74
CA ASN A 326 5.48 4.71 24.64
C ASN A 326 4.80 6.07 24.93
N SER A 327 5.31 6.86 25.88
CA SER A 327 4.72 8.12 26.29
C SER A 327 4.61 9.11 25.14
N VAL A 328 5.67 9.23 24.32
CA VAL A 328 5.66 10.13 23.15
C VAL A 328 4.62 9.68 22.13
N TYR A 329 4.55 8.39 21.84
CA TYR A 329 3.56 7.81 20.91
C TYR A 329 2.12 8.09 21.38
N LYS A 330 1.82 7.85 22.66
CA LYS A 330 0.49 8.14 23.24
C LYS A 330 0.18 9.63 23.20
N ALA A 331 1.13 10.47 23.61
CA ALA A 331 0.98 11.92 23.63
C ALA A 331 0.67 12.47 22.23
N PHE A 332 1.43 12.03 21.23
CA PHE A 332 1.22 12.47 19.85
C PHE A 332 -0.14 12.04 19.31
N ASN A 333 -0.55 10.78 19.53
CA ASN A 333 -1.87 10.31 19.09
C ASN A 333 -3.02 11.09 19.76
N SER A 334 -2.93 11.34 21.08
CA SER A 334 -3.92 12.15 21.80
C SER A 334 -3.96 13.59 21.28
N ALA A 335 -2.82 14.17 20.94
CA ALA A 335 -2.76 15.49 20.34
C ALA A 335 -3.38 15.53 18.93
N ILE A 336 -3.16 14.50 18.12
CA ILE A 336 -3.80 14.35 16.79
C ILE A 336 -5.33 14.28 16.90
N GLU A 337 -5.86 13.49 17.85
CA GLU A 337 -7.32 13.40 18.03
C GLU A 337 -7.89 14.75 18.49
N ALA A 338 -7.25 15.41 19.46
CA ALA A 338 -7.67 16.72 19.89
C ALA A 338 -7.61 17.77 18.76
N ALA A 339 -6.59 17.72 17.91
CA ALA A 339 -6.46 18.63 16.77
C ALA A 339 -7.56 18.41 15.71
N LYS A 340 -8.07 17.20 15.53
CA LYS A 340 -9.20 16.92 14.62
C LYS A 340 -10.50 17.56 15.13
N GLU A 341 -10.68 17.59 16.46
CA GLU A 341 -11.87 18.14 17.12
C GLU A 341 -11.82 19.68 17.24
N SER A 342 -10.63 20.28 17.15
CA SER A 342 -10.39 21.70 17.36
C SER A 342 -9.77 22.41 16.13
N ASN A 343 -9.98 21.87 14.94
CA ASN A 343 -9.34 22.34 13.70
C ASN A 343 -9.77 23.75 13.27
N ASP A 344 -10.86 24.25 13.79
CA ASP A 344 -11.44 25.59 13.54
C ASP A 344 -11.02 26.65 14.58
N LEU A 345 -10.34 26.24 15.66
CA LEU A 345 -9.88 27.18 16.69
C LEU A 345 -8.68 28.00 16.22
N GLU A 346 -8.71 29.28 16.55
CA GLU A 346 -7.66 30.21 16.16
C GLU A 346 -6.40 30.09 17.06
N VAL A 347 -5.24 30.38 16.46
CA VAL A 347 -3.99 30.51 17.22
C VAL A 347 -4.09 31.76 18.12
N PRO A 348 -3.77 31.67 19.42
CA PRO A 348 -3.76 32.82 20.32
C PRO A 348 -2.96 33.98 19.78
N ILE A 349 -3.45 35.21 19.97
CA ILE A 349 -2.87 36.42 19.38
C ILE A 349 -1.39 36.60 19.75
N HIS A 350 -1.01 36.32 21.02
CA HIS A 350 0.36 36.44 21.48
C HIS A 350 1.34 35.46 20.83
N LEU A 351 0.85 34.34 20.26
CA LEU A 351 1.67 33.36 19.55
C LEU A 351 1.76 33.64 18.05
N ARG A 352 0.97 34.59 17.50
CA ARG A 352 1.01 34.96 16.09
C ARG A 352 2.19 35.86 15.79
N ASN A 353 2.91 35.60 14.70
CA ASN A 353 3.98 36.48 14.24
C ASN A 353 3.44 37.78 13.63
N ALA A 354 4.12 38.89 13.82
CA ALA A 354 3.80 40.21 13.27
C ALA A 354 4.93 40.70 12.33
N PRO A 355 5.16 40.09 11.14
CA PRO A 355 6.24 40.52 10.24
C PRO A 355 5.96 41.83 9.50
N THR A 356 4.76 42.43 9.62
CA THR A 356 4.37 43.66 8.95
C THR A 356 3.72 44.61 9.95
N LYS A 357 3.82 45.94 9.68
CA LYS A 357 3.20 46.96 10.53
C LYS A 357 1.68 46.75 10.70
N LEU A 358 1.00 46.29 9.66
CA LEU A 358 -0.43 46.01 9.74
C LEU A 358 -0.73 44.90 10.76
N LEU A 359 0.08 43.84 10.83
CA LEU A 359 -0.11 42.78 11.79
C LEU A 359 0.26 43.21 13.23
N GLU A 360 1.23 44.12 13.40
CA GLU A 360 1.52 44.76 14.68
C GLU A 360 0.33 45.62 15.16
N GLU A 361 -0.30 46.41 14.24
CA GLU A 361 -1.51 47.20 14.53
C GLU A 361 -2.72 46.31 14.89
N LEU A 362 -2.73 45.04 14.44
CA LEU A 362 -3.72 44.02 14.79
C LEU A 362 -3.34 43.20 16.04
N ASP A 363 -2.40 43.73 16.86
CA ASP A 363 -1.94 43.15 18.11
C ASP A 363 -1.29 41.74 18.00
N HIS A 364 -0.87 41.29 16.82
CA HIS A 364 -0.18 40.03 16.67
C HIS A 364 1.13 40.04 17.47
N GLY A 365 1.38 38.99 18.25
CA GLY A 365 2.56 38.82 19.09
C GLY A 365 2.52 39.66 20.40
N LYS A 366 1.47 40.43 20.62
CA LYS A 366 1.35 41.28 21.81
C LYS A 366 1.18 40.40 23.06
N GLY A 367 2.06 40.64 24.03
CA GLY A 367 2.08 39.90 25.29
C GLY A 367 2.91 38.61 25.24
N TYR A 368 3.53 38.26 24.09
CA TYR A 368 4.44 37.13 24.03
C TYR A 368 5.67 37.36 24.92
N ARG A 369 5.97 36.37 25.76
CA ARG A 369 7.14 36.38 26.65
C ARG A 369 8.19 35.43 26.11
N TYR A 370 9.33 35.97 25.69
CA TYR A 370 10.42 35.18 25.13
C TYR A 370 11.14 34.39 26.22
N ALA A 371 11.01 33.08 26.23
CA ALA A 371 11.45 32.20 27.31
C ALA A 371 12.94 32.37 27.66
N HIS A 372 13.82 32.65 26.70
CA HIS A 372 15.25 32.87 26.97
C HIS A 372 15.55 34.14 27.80
N ASN A 373 14.60 35.07 27.91
CA ASN A 373 14.72 36.26 28.79
C ASN A 373 14.19 35.99 30.19
N GLU A 374 13.60 34.82 30.44
CA GLU A 374 12.98 34.48 31.72
C GLU A 374 13.90 33.57 32.56
N PRO A 375 13.78 33.62 33.91
CA PRO A 375 14.56 32.75 34.79
C PRO A 375 14.34 31.25 34.44
N GLY A 376 15.45 30.55 34.21
CA GLY A 376 15.43 29.14 33.83
C GLY A 376 14.91 28.87 32.42
N ALA A 377 14.79 29.88 31.56
CA ALA A 377 14.25 29.81 30.22
C ALA A 377 12.82 29.23 30.16
N ILE A 378 11.99 29.55 31.15
CA ILE A 378 10.59 29.08 31.25
C ILE A 378 9.68 30.29 31.42
N SER A 379 8.75 30.49 30.48
CA SER A 379 7.72 31.55 30.56
C SER A 379 6.53 31.07 31.40
N LYS A 380 6.67 31.11 32.74
CA LYS A 380 5.62 30.66 33.66
C LYS A 380 4.33 31.46 33.46
N GLY A 381 3.20 30.76 33.29
CA GLY A 381 1.87 31.34 33.11
C GLY A 381 1.56 31.86 31.71
N GLN A 382 2.43 31.61 30.71
CA GLN A 382 2.08 31.80 29.31
C GLN A 382 1.35 30.56 28.80
N THR A 383 0.21 30.77 28.14
CA THR A 383 -0.59 29.71 27.53
C THR A 383 -0.08 29.40 26.10
N TYR A 384 -0.27 28.17 25.64
CA TYR A 384 0.19 27.72 24.32
C TYR A 384 -0.91 27.02 23.50
N PHE A 385 -2.11 26.92 24.04
CA PHE A 385 -3.29 26.34 23.39
C PHE A 385 -4.28 27.44 22.99
N PRO A 386 -5.17 27.18 22.03
CA PRO A 386 -6.32 28.04 21.78
C PRO A 386 -7.10 28.32 23.06
N ASP A 387 -7.56 29.56 23.23
CA ASP A 387 -8.19 30.02 24.49
C ASP A 387 -9.43 29.15 24.84
N GLU A 388 -10.20 28.74 23.84
CA GLU A 388 -11.40 27.90 24.00
C GLU A 388 -11.05 26.44 24.39
N MET A 389 -9.85 25.98 24.04
CA MET A 389 -9.40 24.63 24.34
C MET A 389 -8.90 24.50 25.79
N GLY A 390 -8.34 25.56 26.34
CA GLY A 390 -7.65 25.55 27.64
C GLY A 390 -6.38 24.71 27.64
N GLU A 391 -5.71 24.67 28.81
CA GLU A 391 -4.48 23.90 28.97
C GLU A 391 -4.75 22.39 28.91
N LYS A 392 -3.89 21.67 28.18
CA LYS A 392 -3.93 20.19 28.02
C LYS A 392 -2.59 19.59 28.39
N ILE A 393 -2.63 18.37 28.93
CA ILE A 393 -1.44 17.57 29.20
C ILE A 393 -1.54 16.34 28.31
N TYR A 394 -0.67 16.23 27.31
CA TYR A 394 -0.56 15.06 26.43
C TYR A 394 0.62 14.19 26.81
N TYR A 395 1.76 14.79 27.14
CA TYR A 395 2.98 14.09 27.44
C TYR A 395 3.14 13.83 28.93
N GLU A 396 3.10 12.56 29.31
CA GLU A 396 3.37 12.10 30.67
C GLU A 396 4.65 11.26 30.63
N PRO A 397 5.77 11.75 31.21
CA PRO A 397 7.01 10.98 31.26
C PRO A 397 6.83 9.72 32.09
N THR A 398 7.53 8.65 31.72
CA THR A 398 7.58 7.41 32.53
C THR A 398 8.83 7.41 33.40
N ASP A 399 8.71 6.94 34.63
CA ASP A 399 9.81 6.82 35.60
C ASP A 399 10.72 5.59 35.34
N ARG A 400 10.91 5.21 34.09
CA ARG A 400 11.68 4.00 33.73
C ARG A 400 12.99 4.34 33.06
#